data_57bcb2d56ae6049af251845c10dd9660
#
_entry.id   57bcb2d56ae6049af251845c10dd9660
#
_cell.length_a   1.000
_cell.length_b   1.000
_cell.length_c   1.000
_cell.angle_alpha   90.00
_cell.angle_beta   90.00
_cell.angle_gamma   90.00
#
_symmetry.space_group_name_H-M   'P 1'
#
loop_
_entity.id
_entity.type
_entity.pdbx_description
1 polymer ?
#
loop_
_entity_poly.entity_id
_entity_poly.type
_entity_poly.pdbx_seq_one_letter_code
_entity_poly.pdbx_strand_id
1 'polypeptide(L)'
;MQKRINFINRKRLAQYHSIEGVFQSLQQQLEQDHACSWTELKYSGAFPWVVLKNLRAVKRQKKTIYHITGDVHYMAVALRSTAILTIHDVGSAFKGALLKRFYIRLFWFWLPAVFVKHITVISEFTEGELAGIIPFAKHKIKVIPNPVSALFTPTP
;
A
#
# COMPACT_ATOMS: atom_id res chain seq x y z
N MET A 1 1.72 22.12 12.41
CA MET A 1 0.35 21.58 12.68
C MET A 1 0.46 20.07 12.61
N GLN A 2 0.24 19.37 13.72
CA GLN A 2 0.36 17.93 13.82
C GLN A 2 -0.70 17.24 12.95
N LYS A 3 -0.28 16.35 12.04
CA LYS A 3 -1.17 15.55 11.21
C LYS A 3 -1.40 14.19 11.86
N ARG A 4 -2.53 13.57 11.57
CA ARG A 4 -2.78 12.16 11.94
C ARG A 4 -2.42 11.29 10.74
N ILE A 5 -1.63 10.25 10.97
CA ILE A 5 -1.22 9.28 9.96
C ILE A 5 -1.69 7.90 10.43
N ASN A 6 -2.43 7.20 9.57
CA ASN A 6 -2.87 5.85 9.87
C ASN A 6 -2.33 4.90 8.80
N PHE A 7 -1.53 3.93 9.23
CA PHE A 7 -0.99 2.88 8.37
C PHE A 7 -2.00 1.74 8.25
N ILE A 8 -2.41 1.42 7.03
CA ILE A 8 -3.34 0.33 6.73
C ILE A 8 -2.55 -0.90 6.29
N ASN A 9 -2.59 -1.94 7.10
CA ASN A 9 -1.91 -3.20 6.85
C ASN A 9 -2.90 -4.33 6.57
N ARG A 10 -2.42 -5.30 5.79
CA ARG A 10 -3.07 -6.61 5.74
C ARG A 10 -3.06 -7.27 7.12
N LYS A 11 -3.91 -8.27 7.31
CA LYS A 11 -3.82 -9.18 8.46
C LYS A 11 -2.43 -9.81 8.51
N ARG A 12 -1.76 -9.72 9.67
CA ARG A 12 -0.44 -10.32 9.87
C ARG A 12 -0.47 -11.82 9.65
N LEU A 13 0.49 -12.30 8.91
CA LEU A 13 0.76 -13.72 8.70
C LEU A 13 2.18 -13.99 9.17
N ALA A 14 2.39 -15.05 9.95
CA ALA A 14 3.69 -15.39 10.57
C ALA A 14 4.88 -15.52 9.60
N GLN A 15 4.61 -15.55 8.31
CA GLN A 15 5.62 -15.77 7.25
C GLN A 15 6.12 -14.47 6.60
N TYR A 16 5.56 -13.30 6.92
CA TYR A 16 5.81 -12.06 6.20
C TYR A 16 6.06 -10.91 7.17
N HIS A 17 7.34 -10.58 7.38
CA HIS A 17 7.73 -9.52 8.33
C HIS A 17 8.47 -8.34 7.68
N SER A 18 8.87 -8.46 6.40
CA SER A 18 9.76 -7.46 5.78
C SER A 18 9.07 -6.11 5.53
N ILE A 19 7.84 -6.11 5.06
CA ILE A 19 7.09 -4.86 4.78
C ILE A 19 6.74 -4.17 6.09
N GLU A 20 6.29 -4.92 7.07
CA GLU A 20 5.92 -4.40 8.38
C GLU A 20 7.13 -3.73 9.08
N GLY A 21 8.32 -4.30 8.97
CA GLY A 21 9.55 -3.72 9.54
C GLY A 21 9.92 -2.37 8.93
N VAL A 22 9.82 -2.24 7.60
CA VAL A 22 10.06 -0.96 6.91
C VAL A 22 9.12 0.14 7.42
N PHE A 23 7.83 -0.16 7.52
CA PHE A 23 6.85 0.84 7.94
C PHE A 23 6.86 1.10 9.45
N GLN A 24 7.31 0.17 10.28
CA GLN A 24 7.57 0.42 11.71
C GLN A 24 8.70 1.43 11.89
N SER A 25 9.80 1.29 11.15
CA SER A 25 10.89 2.26 11.18
C SER A 25 10.45 3.65 10.71
N LEU A 26 9.65 3.71 9.65
CA LEU A 26 9.07 4.96 9.17
C LEU A 26 8.14 5.60 10.22
N GLN A 27 7.30 4.80 10.88
CA GLN A 27 6.43 5.28 11.96
C GLN A 27 7.24 5.92 13.09
N GLN A 28 8.27 5.26 13.59
CA GLN A 28 9.11 5.77 14.67
C GLN A 28 9.69 7.15 14.35
N GLN A 29 10.09 7.38 13.10
CA GLN A 29 10.57 8.70 12.66
C GLN A 29 9.44 9.73 12.58
N LEU A 30 8.27 9.34 12.09
CA LEU A 30 7.13 10.27 11.93
C LEU A 30 6.46 10.61 13.26
N GLU A 31 6.55 9.77 14.28
CA GLU A 31 5.99 10.02 15.61
C GLU A 31 6.61 11.19 16.34
N GLN A 32 7.79 11.64 15.91
CA GLN A 32 8.42 12.86 16.43
C GLN A 32 7.57 14.12 16.16
N ASP A 33 6.90 14.16 14.99
CA ASP A 33 6.15 15.33 14.54
C ASP A 33 4.65 15.08 14.32
N HIS A 34 4.24 13.82 14.27
CA HIS A 34 2.89 13.42 13.84
C HIS A 34 2.29 12.36 14.76
N ALA A 35 0.96 12.34 14.85
CA ALA A 35 0.25 11.27 15.56
C ALA A 35 0.07 10.06 14.62
N CYS A 36 0.80 8.99 14.86
CA CYS A 36 0.74 7.77 14.08
C CYS A 36 -0.14 6.69 14.72
N SER A 37 -0.79 5.90 13.90
CA SER A 37 -1.61 4.76 14.32
C SER A 37 -1.59 3.67 13.25
N TRP A 38 -1.97 2.45 13.65
CA TRP A 38 -2.06 1.30 12.77
C TRP A 38 -3.50 0.77 12.70
N THR A 39 -3.90 0.36 11.51
CA THR A 39 -5.12 -0.41 11.31
C THR A 39 -4.78 -1.69 10.58
N GLU A 40 -4.87 -2.80 11.28
CA GLU A 40 -4.74 -4.12 10.69
C GLU A 40 -6.09 -4.59 10.19
N LEU A 41 -6.15 -5.06 8.93
CA LEU A 41 -7.39 -5.57 8.36
C LEU A 41 -7.72 -6.94 8.95
N LYS A 42 -8.99 -7.13 9.29
CA LYS A 42 -9.47 -8.34 9.97
C LYS A 42 -9.46 -9.58 9.07
N TYR A 43 -9.69 -9.40 7.77
CA TYR A 43 -9.86 -10.51 6.83
C TYR A 43 -8.69 -10.57 5.84
N SER A 44 -8.10 -11.76 5.66
CA SER A 44 -7.01 -12.01 4.69
C SER A 44 -7.56 -12.65 3.40
N GLY A 45 -6.83 -12.43 2.30
CA GLY A 45 -7.14 -13.00 0.98
C GLY A 45 -7.78 -11.99 0.03
N ALA A 46 -7.88 -12.41 -1.24
CA ALA A 46 -8.31 -11.59 -2.36
C ALA A 46 -9.75 -11.91 -2.84
N PHE A 47 -10.51 -12.70 -2.11
CA PHE A 47 -11.88 -13.02 -2.51
C PHE A 47 -12.81 -11.79 -2.45
N PRO A 48 -13.77 -11.64 -3.37
CA PRO A 48 -14.64 -10.46 -3.43
C PRO A 48 -15.35 -10.13 -2.10
N TRP A 49 -15.81 -11.14 -1.37
CA TRP A 49 -16.45 -10.92 -0.06
C TRP A 49 -15.47 -10.45 1.03
N VAL A 50 -14.18 -10.86 0.94
CA VAL A 50 -13.13 -10.38 1.85
C VAL A 50 -12.86 -8.90 1.59
N VAL A 51 -12.69 -8.54 0.32
CA VAL A 51 -12.53 -7.15 -0.12
C VAL A 51 -13.69 -6.30 0.39
N LEU A 52 -14.92 -6.73 0.16
CA LEU A 52 -16.11 -5.99 0.58
C LEU A 52 -16.21 -5.83 2.11
N LYS A 53 -15.90 -6.87 2.89
CA LYS A 53 -15.87 -6.81 4.35
C LYS A 53 -14.83 -5.83 4.87
N ASN A 54 -13.62 -5.85 4.31
CA ASN A 54 -12.56 -4.92 4.69
C ASN A 54 -12.89 -3.47 4.30
N LEU A 55 -13.43 -3.23 3.11
CA LEU A 55 -13.87 -1.89 2.68
C LEU A 55 -14.91 -1.29 3.62
N ARG A 56 -15.83 -2.11 4.15
CA ARG A 56 -16.85 -1.67 5.11
C ARG A 56 -16.33 -1.47 6.53
N ALA A 57 -15.26 -2.18 6.91
CA ALA A 57 -14.70 -2.13 8.26
C ALA A 57 -13.92 -0.84 8.54
N VAL A 58 -13.31 -0.22 7.53
CA VAL A 58 -12.47 0.96 7.70
C VAL A 58 -13.25 2.21 7.29
N LYS A 59 -13.54 3.06 8.29
CA LYS A 59 -14.21 4.35 8.06
C LYS A 59 -13.19 5.48 7.98
N ARG A 60 -13.29 6.30 6.93
CA ARG A 60 -12.43 7.46 6.75
C ARG A 60 -12.70 8.51 7.83
N GLN A 61 -11.64 8.95 8.50
CA GLN A 61 -11.69 10.03 9.50
C GLN A 61 -11.24 11.35 8.87
N LYS A 62 -11.80 12.46 9.34
CA LYS A 62 -11.37 13.80 8.91
C LYS A 62 -9.95 14.09 9.37
N LYS A 63 -9.20 14.85 8.56
CA LYS A 63 -7.81 15.28 8.84
C LYS A 63 -6.81 14.14 9.08
N THR A 64 -7.08 12.94 8.56
CA THR A 64 -6.20 11.78 8.65
C THR A 64 -5.65 11.46 7.27
N ILE A 65 -4.34 11.26 7.18
CA ILE A 65 -3.64 10.70 6.02
C ILE A 65 -3.57 9.19 6.26
N TYR A 66 -3.96 8.41 5.26
CA TYR A 66 -3.85 6.97 5.31
C TYR A 66 -2.69 6.51 4.45
N HIS A 67 -1.86 5.62 4.96
CA HIS A 67 -0.80 5.00 4.20
C HIS A 67 -1.10 3.51 4.02
N ILE A 68 -1.44 3.12 2.81
CA ILE A 68 -1.70 1.71 2.47
C ILE A 68 -0.33 1.08 2.18
N THR A 69 0.10 0.18 3.07
CA THR A 69 1.50 -0.28 3.13
C THR A 69 1.74 -1.66 2.53
N GLY A 70 0.71 -2.46 2.40
CA GLY A 70 0.84 -3.84 1.97
C GLY A 70 -0.12 -4.20 0.84
N ASP A 71 -0.28 -5.49 0.61
CA ASP A 71 -1.08 -6.08 -0.47
C ASP A 71 -2.61 -5.95 -0.23
N VAL A 72 -3.05 -4.73 0.08
CA VAL A 72 -4.47 -4.39 0.31
C VAL A 72 -4.85 -3.11 -0.44
N HIS A 73 -4.31 -2.96 -1.65
CA HIS A 73 -4.45 -1.77 -2.49
C HIS A 73 -5.91 -1.35 -2.71
N TYR A 74 -6.84 -2.30 -2.76
CA TYR A 74 -8.28 -2.03 -2.89
C TYR A 74 -8.83 -1.09 -1.80
N MET A 75 -8.14 -0.95 -0.64
CA MET A 75 -8.54 0.00 0.41
C MET A 75 -8.52 1.45 -0.05
N ALA A 76 -7.78 1.75 -1.12
CA ALA A 76 -7.79 3.05 -1.78
C ALA A 76 -9.19 3.49 -2.23
N VAL A 77 -10.06 2.55 -2.56
CA VAL A 77 -11.46 2.82 -2.95
C VAL A 77 -12.25 3.45 -1.81
N ALA A 78 -12.04 2.98 -0.57
CA ALA A 78 -12.70 3.53 0.62
C ALA A 78 -12.04 4.84 1.10
N LEU A 79 -10.71 4.91 1.04
CA LEU A 79 -9.91 6.00 1.60
C LEU A 79 -9.68 7.16 0.62
N ARG A 80 -9.73 6.88 -0.68
CA ARG A 80 -9.68 7.86 -1.78
C ARG A 80 -8.43 8.78 -1.71
N SER A 81 -8.61 10.04 -2.03
CA SER A 81 -7.55 11.07 -2.09
C SER A 81 -6.87 11.37 -0.76
N THR A 82 -7.33 10.79 0.36
CA THR A 82 -6.66 10.89 1.65
C THR A 82 -5.62 9.79 1.85
N ALA A 83 -5.52 8.84 0.91
CA ALA A 83 -4.57 7.74 0.97
C ALA A 83 -3.34 7.98 0.09
N ILE A 84 -2.19 7.52 0.59
CA ILE A 84 -0.96 7.24 -0.15
C ILE A 84 -0.90 5.72 -0.30
N LEU A 85 -0.57 5.24 -1.49
CA LEU A 85 -0.47 3.81 -1.77
C LEU A 85 0.97 3.44 -2.09
N THR A 86 1.57 2.53 -1.31
CA THR A 86 2.86 1.93 -1.65
C THR A 86 2.66 0.59 -2.32
N ILE A 87 3.24 0.41 -3.51
CA ILE A 87 3.24 -0.82 -4.28
C ILE A 87 4.65 -1.38 -4.31
N HIS A 88 4.85 -2.55 -3.71
CA HIS A 88 6.16 -3.20 -3.63
C HIS A 88 6.50 -4.00 -4.88
N ASP A 89 5.51 -4.68 -5.45
CA ASP A 89 5.62 -5.43 -6.70
C ASP A 89 4.28 -5.49 -7.44
N VAL A 90 4.35 -5.87 -8.70
CA VAL A 90 3.17 -6.04 -9.56
C VAL A 90 2.97 -7.47 -10.04
N GLY A 91 3.75 -8.43 -9.51
CA GLY A 91 3.75 -9.82 -9.98
C GLY A 91 2.37 -10.48 -9.94
N SER A 92 1.52 -10.08 -9.01
CA SER A 92 0.15 -10.60 -8.91
C SER A 92 -0.73 -10.25 -10.13
N ALA A 93 -0.44 -9.15 -10.84
CA ALA A 93 -1.17 -8.72 -12.04
C ALA A 93 -0.99 -9.66 -13.24
N PHE A 94 0.05 -10.49 -13.21
CA PHE A 94 0.43 -11.36 -14.33
C PHE A 94 0.17 -12.85 -14.07
N LYS A 95 -0.18 -13.24 -12.82
CA LYS A 95 -0.31 -14.64 -12.41
C LYS A 95 -1.76 -15.15 -12.45
N GLY A 96 -1.94 -16.36 -12.99
CA GLY A 96 -3.21 -17.09 -12.99
C GLY A 96 -4.03 -16.95 -14.26
N ALA A 97 -5.26 -17.48 -14.24
CA ALA A 97 -6.20 -17.43 -15.37
C ALA A 97 -6.60 -15.99 -15.72
N LEU A 98 -7.03 -15.76 -16.96
CA LEU A 98 -7.37 -14.41 -17.47
C LEU A 98 -8.37 -13.66 -16.58
N LEU A 99 -9.42 -14.33 -16.13
CA LEU A 99 -10.44 -13.72 -15.28
C LEU A 99 -9.86 -13.27 -13.92
N LYS A 100 -8.98 -14.09 -13.32
CA LYS A 100 -8.27 -13.75 -12.08
C LYS A 100 -7.34 -12.55 -12.31
N ARG A 101 -6.59 -12.53 -13.41
CA ARG A 101 -5.70 -11.40 -13.77
C ARG A 101 -6.49 -10.12 -13.95
N PHE A 102 -7.63 -10.17 -14.65
CA PHE A 102 -8.51 -9.01 -14.82
C PHE A 102 -9.01 -8.50 -13.45
N TYR A 103 -9.50 -9.40 -12.58
CA TYR A 103 -9.96 -9.07 -11.23
C TYR A 103 -8.87 -8.40 -10.41
N ILE A 104 -7.65 -8.95 -10.40
CA ILE A 104 -6.51 -8.37 -9.66
C ILE A 104 -6.13 -7.01 -10.25
N ARG A 105 -6.01 -6.88 -11.58
CA ARG A 105 -5.72 -5.58 -12.20
C ARG A 105 -6.75 -4.53 -11.83
N LEU A 106 -8.02 -4.88 -11.84
CA LEU A 106 -9.11 -3.97 -11.50
C LEU A 106 -9.03 -3.50 -10.05
N PHE A 107 -8.99 -4.43 -9.09
CA PHE A 107 -9.11 -4.11 -7.66
C PHE A 107 -7.79 -3.75 -6.97
N TRP A 108 -6.64 -4.23 -7.48
CA TRP A 108 -5.31 -3.93 -6.90
C TRP A 108 -4.57 -2.80 -7.58
N PHE A 109 -4.90 -2.48 -8.84
CA PHE A 109 -4.16 -1.46 -9.60
C PHE A 109 -5.05 -0.37 -10.18
N TRP A 110 -6.03 -0.69 -11.01
CA TRP A 110 -6.79 0.32 -11.74
C TRP A 110 -7.66 1.19 -10.82
N LEU A 111 -8.56 0.59 -10.04
CA LEU A 111 -9.40 1.34 -9.10
C LEU A 111 -8.55 2.09 -8.05
N PRO A 112 -7.57 1.48 -7.36
CA PRO A 112 -6.67 2.23 -6.50
C PRO A 112 -6.05 3.44 -7.16
N ALA A 113 -5.49 3.29 -8.36
CA ALA A 113 -4.85 4.38 -9.09
C ALA A 113 -5.80 5.53 -9.45
N VAL A 114 -7.08 5.25 -9.70
CA VAL A 114 -8.09 6.30 -9.91
C VAL A 114 -8.29 7.13 -8.64
N PHE A 115 -8.41 6.47 -7.48
CA PHE A 115 -8.85 7.12 -6.24
C PHE A 115 -7.75 7.83 -5.46
N VAL A 116 -6.51 7.33 -5.47
CA VAL A 116 -5.40 7.97 -4.74
C VAL A 116 -4.78 9.12 -5.53
N LYS A 117 -4.15 10.05 -4.82
CA LYS A 117 -3.35 11.12 -5.42
C LYS A 117 -1.89 10.73 -5.61
N HIS A 118 -1.35 9.91 -4.74
CA HIS A 118 0.06 9.54 -4.70
C HIS A 118 0.22 8.03 -4.62
N ILE A 119 1.05 7.50 -5.50
CA ILE A 119 1.47 6.10 -5.51
C ILE A 119 2.98 6.10 -5.34
N THR A 120 3.49 5.30 -4.42
CA THR A 120 4.93 5.10 -4.26
C THR A 120 5.30 3.69 -4.64
N VAL A 121 6.47 3.53 -5.24
CA VAL A 121 7.08 2.24 -5.59
C VAL A 121 8.51 2.22 -5.08
N ILE A 122 9.04 1.02 -4.85
CA ILE A 122 10.35 0.84 -4.20
C ILE A 122 11.53 0.88 -5.17
N SER A 123 11.30 0.83 -6.47
CA SER A 123 12.34 0.82 -7.50
C SER A 123 11.83 1.33 -8.85
N GLU A 124 12.75 1.78 -9.71
CA GLU A 124 12.47 2.17 -11.10
C GLU A 124 11.93 0.99 -11.93
N PHE A 125 12.40 -0.23 -11.64
CA PHE A 125 11.86 -1.44 -12.26
C PHE A 125 10.37 -1.58 -11.98
N THR A 126 9.97 -1.46 -10.71
CA THR A 126 8.54 -1.53 -10.32
C THR A 126 7.74 -0.36 -10.92
N GLU A 127 8.35 0.84 -11.03
CA GLU A 127 7.72 1.98 -11.71
C GLU A 127 7.40 1.66 -13.17
N GLY A 128 8.36 1.12 -13.91
CA GLY A 128 8.19 0.77 -15.32
C GLY A 128 7.08 -0.27 -15.54
N GLU A 129 7.08 -1.34 -14.76
CA GLU A 129 6.04 -2.37 -14.81
C GLU A 129 4.66 -1.81 -14.45
N LEU A 130 4.59 -1.02 -13.38
CA LEU A 130 3.33 -0.43 -12.91
C LEU A 130 2.79 0.57 -13.94
N ALA A 131 3.65 1.41 -14.54
CA ALA A 131 3.26 2.35 -15.58
C ALA A 131 2.63 1.65 -16.80
N GLY A 132 3.07 0.43 -17.12
CA GLY A 132 2.44 -0.41 -18.14
C GLY A 132 1.04 -0.91 -17.76
N ILE A 133 0.77 -1.09 -16.46
CA ILE A 133 -0.54 -1.54 -15.96
C ILE A 133 -1.51 -0.36 -15.83
N ILE A 134 -1.03 0.80 -15.37
CA ILE A 134 -1.82 2.01 -15.10
C ILE A 134 -1.31 3.24 -15.87
N PRO A 135 -1.22 3.20 -17.21
CA PRO A 135 -0.62 4.30 -18.00
C PRO A 135 -1.34 5.64 -17.78
N PHE A 136 -2.64 5.61 -17.52
CA PHE A 136 -3.46 6.80 -17.22
C PHE A 136 -3.09 7.49 -15.90
N ALA A 137 -2.40 6.80 -15.01
CA ALA A 137 -2.03 7.30 -13.68
C ALA A 137 -0.50 7.34 -13.47
N LYS A 138 0.31 7.20 -14.51
CA LYS A 138 1.77 7.23 -14.44
C LYS A 138 2.29 8.47 -13.70
N HIS A 139 1.69 9.63 -13.92
CA HIS A 139 2.05 10.89 -13.28
C HIS A 139 1.89 10.91 -11.75
N LYS A 140 1.20 9.93 -11.16
CA LYS A 140 1.03 9.78 -9.72
C LYS A 140 2.11 8.92 -9.07
N ILE A 141 2.90 8.20 -9.87
CA ILE A 141 3.92 7.26 -9.40
C ILE A 141 5.18 8.03 -9.01
N LYS A 142 5.76 7.67 -7.87
CA LYS A 142 7.02 8.20 -7.38
C LYS A 142 7.87 7.08 -6.81
N VAL A 143 9.11 6.97 -7.26
CA VAL A 143 10.07 6.01 -6.72
C VAL A 143 10.57 6.50 -5.37
N ILE A 144 10.40 5.68 -4.34
CA ILE A 144 10.93 5.89 -2.99
C ILE A 144 11.50 4.55 -2.52
N PRO A 145 12.81 4.35 -2.60
CA PRO A 145 13.45 3.11 -2.16
C PRO A 145 13.19 2.82 -0.67
N ASN A 146 13.11 1.55 -0.32
CA ASN A 146 13.02 1.15 1.07
C ASN A 146 14.29 1.58 1.82
N PRO A 147 14.19 2.09 3.06
CA PRO A 147 15.35 2.39 3.87
C PRO A 147 16.10 1.08 4.20
N VAL A 148 17.41 1.13 4.15
CA VAL A 148 18.26 0.05 4.64
C VAL A 148 18.34 0.20 6.17
N SER A 149 18.12 -0.89 6.89
CA SER A 149 18.26 -0.89 8.35
C SER A 149 19.71 -0.56 8.73
N ALA A 150 19.90 0.28 9.74
CA ALA A 150 21.23 0.59 10.30
C ALA A 150 21.98 -0.65 10.84
N LEU A 151 21.28 -1.77 11.00
CA LEU A 151 21.89 -3.06 11.36
C LEU A 151 22.69 -3.71 10.21
N PHE A 152 22.47 -3.28 8.97
CA PHE A 152 23.24 -3.72 7.81
C PHE A 152 24.39 -2.74 7.56
N THR A 153 25.40 -2.75 8.42
CA THR A 153 26.67 -2.08 8.15
C THR A 153 27.51 -2.95 7.22
N PRO A 154 28.12 -2.39 6.17
CA PRO A 154 29.10 -3.13 5.39
C PRO A 154 30.22 -3.59 6.34
N THR A 155 30.48 -4.88 6.40
CA THR A 155 31.68 -5.39 7.03
C THR A 155 32.87 -5.03 6.14
N PRO A 156 33.94 -4.41 6.68
CA PRO A 156 35.12 -4.05 5.89
C PRO A 156 35.81 -5.26 5.29
#